data_f6b7bb1d4a550967dd49fb2a96a33209
#
_entry.id   f6b7bb1d4a550967dd49fb2a96a33209
#
_cell.length_a   1.000
_cell.length_b   1.000
_cell.length_c   1.000
_cell.angle_alpha   90.00
_cell.angle_beta   90.00
_cell.angle_gamma   90.00
#
_symmetry.space_group_name_H-M   'P 1'
#
loop_
_entity.id
_entity.type
_entity.pdbx_description
1 polymer ?
#
loop_
_entity_poly.entity_id
_entity_poly.type
_entity_poly.pdbx_seq_one_letter_code
_entity_poly.pdbx_strand_id
1 'polypeptide(L)'
;MQIKKKTVKNFKFNDLLKNLKFFNIFVLIGFFSILLELITFNFLEFFNINLKLADLFALIVGIFFAFYFNFFYNFQIHKSKIIKAFTFFFVISFFSWTFQKGFSHYFIYENLSYEITRLITSGSFFIIGYFLHRQFSFSDFKKVGIAFYLDKKLNLKKIFSVIGNNSNFIHIDIVDRTFSKNKLINDISVLKEVKKIWPNHEIQTHIMSKQPSKILKKVIEYSDTIFIHWEIKENLDKLRKDIELSNKKFGVAITLKTPPKKI
;
A
#
# COMPACT_ATOMS: atom_id res chain seq x y z
N MET A 1 22.65 -11.01 -24.18
CA MET A 1 22.35 -10.08 -23.09
C MET A 1 20.92 -9.57 -23.28
N GLN A 2 19.92 -10.30 -22.76
CA GLN A 2 18.50 -9.93 -22.89
C GLN A 2 18.13 -9.03 -21.72
N ILE A 3 17.82 -7.78 -22.01
CA ILE A 3 17.32 -6.79 -21.05
C ILE A 3 15.91 -7.23 -20.63
N LYS A 4 15.76 -7.75 -19.40
CA LYS A 4 14.45 -8.01 -18.79
C LYS A 4 13.67 -6.70 -18.73
N LYS A 5 12.66 -6.55 -19.59
CA LYS A 5 11.63 -5.52 -19.46
C LYS A 5 10.98 -5.67 -18.08
N LYS A 6 11.28 -4.75 -17.16
CA LYS A 6 10.49 -4.53 -15.95
C LYS A 6 9.08 -4.19 -16.40
N THR A 7 8.14 -5.10 -16.22
CA THR A 7 6.72 -4.85 -16.43
C THR A 7 6.33 -3.70 -15.49
N VAL A 8 6.06 -2.54 -16.08
CA VAL A 8 5.43 -1.41 -15.41
C VAL A 8 4.09 -1.94 -14.91
N LYS A 9 3.92 -2.01 -13.59
CA LYS A 9 2.64 -2.37 -12.96
C LYS A 9 1.58 -1.45 -13.55
N ASN A 10 0.67 -1.99 -14.34
CA ASN A 10 -0.49 -1.25 -14.81
C ASN A 10 -1.22 -0.68 -13.59
N PHE A 11 -1.14 0.62 -13.45
CA PHE A 11 -1.80 1.40 -12.40
C PHE A 11 -3.29 1.36 -12.70
N LYS A 12 -4.03 0.41 -12.09
CA LYS A 12 -5.47 0.30 -12.28
C LYS A 12 -6.13 1.44 -11.50
N PHE A 13 -6.79 2.36 -12.20
CA PHE A 13 -7.57 3.48 -11.65
C PHE A 13 -8.56 3.01 -10.55
N ASN A 14 -9.06 1.79 -10.65
CA ASN A 14 -9.93 1.16 -9.65
C ASN A 14 -9.24 0.87 -8.31
N ASP A 15 -7.92 0.69 -8.26
CA ASP A 15 -7.19 0.54 -6.99
C ASP A 15 -7.04 1.88 -6.26
N LEU A 16 -7.17 2.97 -6.97
CA LEU A 16 -7.20 4.35 -6.47
C LEU A 16 -8.49 4.65 -5.71
N LEU A 17 -9.64 4.35 -6.33
CA LEU A 17 -10.96 4.58 -5.75
C LEU A 17 -11.22 3.70 -4.51
N LYS A 18 -10.64 2.50 -4.46
CA LYS A 18 -10.73 1.58 -3.31
C LYS A 18 -10.16 2.13 -2.00
N ASN A 19 -9.34 3.16 -2.06
CA ASN A 19 -8.68 3.74 -0.89
C ASN A 19 -9.08 5.20 -0.65
N LEU A 20 -10.32 5.60 -0.96
CA LEU A 20 -10.88 6.91 -0.64
C LEU A 20 -10.66 7.30 0.83
N LYS A 21 -10.65 6.32 1.75
CA LYS A 21 -10.34 6.57 3.16
C LYS A 21 -8.97 7.20 3.34
N PHE A 22 -7.93 6.65 2.73
CA PHE A 22 -6.56 7.18 2.85
C PHE A 22 -6.44 8.56 2.20
N PHE A 23 -7.13 8.76 1.08
CA PHE A 23 -7.19 10.06 0.40
C PHE A 23 -7.87 11.11 1.26
N ASN A 24 -9.06 10.81 1.81
CA ASN A 24 -9.81 11.75 2.64
C ASN A 24 -9.03 12.15 3.89
N ILE A 25 -8.36 11.19 4.56
CA ILE A 25 -7.51 11.49 5.71
C ILE A 25 -6.30 12.34 5.28
N PHE A 26 -5.69 12.05 4.13
CA PHE A 26 -4.59 12.84 3.58
C PHE A 26 -5.02 14.30 3.32
N VAL A 27 -6.22 14.50 2.76
CA VAL A 27 -6.82 15.83 2.53
C VAL A 27 -6.97 16.59 3.85
N LEU A 28 -7.55 15.95 4.89
CA LEU A 28 -7.74 16.55 6.21
C LEU A 28 -6.41 16.95 6.84
N ILE A 29 -5.41 16.06 6.80
CA ILE A 29 -4.08 16.32 7.33
C ILE A 29 -3.43 17.50 6.57
N GLY A 30 -3.58 17.54 5.23
CA GLY A 30 -3.07 18.64 4.41
C GLY A 30 -3.72 19.97 4.77
N PHE A 31 -5.04 19.99 4.97
CA PHE A 31 -5.75 21.19 5.42
C PHE A 31 -5.23 21.71 6.76
N PHE A 32 -5.09 20.84 7.76
CA PHE A 32 -4.55 21.24 9.07
C PHE A 32 -3.07 21.63 9.00
N SER A 33 -2.29 21.02 8.10
CA SER A 33 -0.91 21.42 7.85
C SER A 33 -0.81 22.85 7.33
N ILE A 34 -1.67 23.24 6.37
CA ILE A 34 -1.72 24.62 5.84
C ILE A 34 -2.15 25.59 6.92
N LEU A 35 -3.16 25.26 7.73
CA LEU A 35 -3.55 26.11 8.87
C LEU A 35 -2.40 26.35 9.83
N LEU A 36 -1.66 25.30 10.17
CA LEU A 36 -0.51 25.39 11.07
C LEU A 36 0.63 26.22 10.45
N GLU A 37 0.85 26.07 9.15
CA GLU A 37 1.81 26.88 8.38
C GLU A 37 1.43 28.37 8.46
N LEU A 38 0.17 28.72 8.21
CA LEU A 38 -0.31 30.10 8.29
C LEU A 38 -0.20 30.68 9.70
N ILE A 39 -0.56 29.91 10.73
CA ILE A 39 -0.43 30.34 12.14
C ILE A 39 1.05 30.60 12.46
N THR A 40 1.92 29.68 12.05
CA THR A 40 3.36 29.81 12.30
C THR A 40 3.94 31.02 11.57
N PHE A 41 3.56 31.24 10.31
CA PHE A 41 3.99 32.40 9.54
C PHE A 41 3.59 33.70 10.22
N ASN A 42 2.30 33.89 10.53
CA ASN A 42 1.80 35.10 11.18
C ASN A 42 2.43 35.33 12.58
N PHE A 43 2.67 34.27 13.31
CA PHE A 43 3.35 34.34 14.61
C PHE A 43 4.79 34.86 14.45
N LEU A 44 5.54 34.36 13.49
CA LEU A 44 6.91 34.80 13.22
C LEU A 44 6.98 36.21 12.66
N GLU A 45 6.02 36.59 11.81
CA GLU A 45 5.86 37.95 11.30
C GLU A 45 5.58 38.95 12.43
N PHE A 46 4.73 38.59 13.38
CA PHE A 46 4.45 39.42 14.57
C PHE A 46 5.72 39.74 15.38
N PHE A 47 6.69 38.83 15.42
CA PHE A 47 8.00 39.08 16.05
C PHE A 47 9.01 39.75 15.12
N ASN A 48 8.57 40.33 14.00
CA ASN A 48 9.42 41.01 13.01
C ASN A 48 10.54 40.11 12.42
N ILE A 49 10.32 38.80 12.36
CA ILE A 49 11.24 37.89 11.68
C ILE A 49 11.18 38.14 10.15
N ASN A 50 12.32 38.10 9.50
CA ASN A 50 12.39 38.28 8.05
C ASN A 50 11.36 37.35 7.34
N LEU A 51 10.52 37.93 6.46
CA LEU A 51 9.42 37.21 5.80
C LEU A 51 9.84 35.94 5.06
N LYS A 52 11.04 35.95 4.43
CA LYS A 52 11.57 34.74 3.75
C LYS A 52 11.94 33.64 4.73
N LEU A 53 12.47 34.00 5.89
CA LEU A 53 12.78 33.04 6.98
C LEU A 53 11.49 32.55 7.62
N ALA A 54 10.53 33.43 7.87
CA ALA A 54 9.23 33.06 8.43
C ALA A 54 8.48 32.04 7.52
N ASP A 55 8.46 32.29 6.20
CA ASP A 55 7.88 31.39 5.20
C ASP A 55 8.58 30.02 5.20
N LEU A 56 9.91 30.00 5.26
CA LEU A 56 10.68 28.75 5.29
C LEU A 56 10.43 27.94 6.57
N PHE A 57 10.42 28.59 7.75
CA PHE A 57 10.13 27.92 9.01
C PHE A 57 8.69 27.41 9.06
N ALA A 58 7.73 28.20 8.63
CA ALA A 58 6.33 27.80 8.56
C ALA A 58 6.14 26.57 7.65
N LEU A 59 6.77 26.55 6.47
CA LEU A 59 6.78 25.41 5.56
C LEU A 59 7.35 24.15 6.24
N ILE A 60 8.49 24.28 6.93
CA ILE A 60 9.12 23.14 7.64
C ILE A 60 8.18 22.57 8.69
N VAL A 61 7.53 23.43 9.50
CA VAL A 61 6.56 23.01 10.52
C VAL A 61 5.37 22.26 9.86
N GLY A 62 4.83 22.80 8.76
CA GLY A 62 3.76 22.17 8.00
C GLY A 62 4.16 20.79 7.45
N ILE A 63 5.36 20.67 6.87
CA ILE A 63 5.89 19.39 6.35
C ILE A 63 6.02 18.35 7.48
N PHE A 64 6.57 18.72 8.63
CA PHE A 64 6.72 17.80 9.76
C PHE A 64 5.36 17.33 10.28
N PHE A 65 4.40 18.24 10.43
CA PHE A 65 3.03 17.91 10.84
C PHE A 65 2.39 16.93 9.86
N ALA A 66 2.41 17.25 8.56
CA ALA A 66 1.83 16.41 7.52
C ALA A 66 2.49 15.03 7.46
N PHE A 67 3.83 14.98 7.57
CA PHE A 67 4.55 13.72 7.62
C PHE A 67 4.15 12.87 8.83
N TYR A 68 4.17 13.45 10.03
CA TYR A 68 3.88 12.74 11.28
C TYR A 68 2.50 12.07 11.24
N PHE A 69 1.45 12.83 10.92
CA PHE A 69 0.10 12.31 10.89
C PHE A 69 -0.15 11.33 9.74
N ASN A 70 0.44 11.55 8.57
CA ASN A 70 0.35 10.57 7.49
C ASN A 70 1.11 9.28 7.81
N PHE A 71 2.31 9.35 8.39
CA PHE A 71 3.12 8.19 8.70
C PHE A 71 2.51 7.30 9.79
N PHE A 72 2.09 7.89 10.91
CA PHE A 72 1.63 7.14 12.08
C PHE A 72 0.13 6.82 12.06
N TYR A 73 -0.70 7.70 11.55
CA TYR A 73 -2.17 7.58 11.67
C TYR A 73 -2.85 7.21 10.35
N ASN A 74 -2.48 7.83 9.24
CA ASN A 74 -3.12 7.55 7.95
C ASN A 74 -2.63 6.23 7.37
N PHE A 75 -1.33 6.12 7.05
CA PHE A 75 -0.75 4.95 6.38
C PHE A 75 -0.21 3.91 7.35
N GLN A 76 0.03 4.26 8.62
CA GLN A 76 0.49 3.37 9.69
C GLN A 76 1.74 2.56 9.29
N ILE A 77 2.76 3.23 8.80
CA ILE A 77 4.02 2.62 8.36
C ILE A 77 4.83 2.10 9.55
N HIS A 78 5.57 1.02 9.37
CA HIS A 78 6.42 0.49 10.42
C HIS A 78 7.58 1.45 10.74
N LYS A 79 7.87 1.67 12.04
CA LYS A 79 8.86 2.65 12.52
C LYS A 79 10.26 2.48 11.92
N SER A 80 10.67 1.24 11.58
CA SER A 80 11.97 0.99 10.95
C SER A 80 12.15 1.68 9.58
N LYS A 81 11.06 2.13 8.96
CA LYS A 81 11.06 2.80 7.65
C LYS A 81 10.96 4.32 7.71
N ILE A 82 11.01 4.89 8.94
CA ILE A 82 10.77 6.33 9.14
C ILE A 82 11.73 7.21 8.37
N ILE A 83 13.03 6.90 8.38
CA ILE A 83 14.05 7.69 7.68
C ILE A 83 13.79 7.69 6.17
N LYS A 84 13.60 6.52 5.57
CA LYS A 84 13.29 6.40 4.14
C LYS A 84 12.01 7.16 3.77
N ALA A 85 10.94 6.96 4.54
CA ALA A 85 9.65 7.61 4.30
C ALA A 85 9.76 9.14 4.43
N PHE A 86 10.47 9.62 5.45
CA PHE A 86 10.69 11.05 5.69
C PHE A 86 11.50 11.69 4.56
N THR A 87 12.59 11.07 4.13
CA THR A 87 13.42 11.60 3.03
C THR A 87 12.59 11.78 1.76
N PHE A 88 11.85 10.76 1.34
CA PHE A 88 10.97 10.89 0.18
C PHE A 88 9.87 11.94 0.39
N PHE A 89 9.26 11.97 1.58
CA PHE A 89 8.21 12.94 1.88
C PHE A 89 8.75 14.37 1.80
N PHE A 90 9.88 14.65 2.43
CA PHE A 90 10.51 15.96 2.42
C PHE A 90 10.89 16.40 1.01
N VAL A 91 11.55 15.53 0.25
CA VAL A 91 11.96 15.83 -1.13
C VAL A 91 10.76 16.14 -2.01
N ILE A 92 9.72 15.30 -2.00
CA ILE A 92 8.51 15.51 -2.80
C ILE A 92 7.81 16.81 -2.39
N SER A 93 7.65 17.07 -1.09
CA SER A 93 6.99 18.28 -0.59
C SER A 93 7.78 19.54 -0.97
N PHE A 94 9.10 19.52 -0.83
CA PHE A 94 9.96 20.65 -1.18
C PHE A 94 9.91 20.96 -2.68
N PHE A 95 10.02 19.94 -3.53
CA PHE A 95 9.87 20.12 -4.97
C PHE A 95 8.47 20.61 -5.36
N SER A 96 7.43 20.04 -4.77
CA SER A 96 6.05 20.47 -5.00
C SER A 96 5.86 21.95 -4.68
N TRP A 97 6.37 22.40 -3.52
CA TRP A 97 6.34 23.81 -3.11
C TRP A 97 7.11 24.73 -4.08
N THR A 98 8.32 24.33 -4.49
CA THR A 98 9.15 25.10 -5.44
C THR A 98 8.45 25.24 -6.79
N PHE A 99 7.92 24.12 -7.32
CA PHE A 99 7.19 24.15 -8.59
C PHE A 99 5.89 24.97 -8.49
N GLN A 100 5.16 24.84 -7.37
CA GLN A 100 3.95 25.64 -7.15
C GLN A 100 4.25 27.13 -7.17
N LYS A 101 5.32 27.59 -6.52
CA LYS A 101 5.75 29.01 -6.57
C LYS A 101 6.09 29.46 -7.99
N GLY A 102 6.82 28.66 -8.75
CA GLY A 102 7.18 28.97 -10.14
C GLY A 102 5.94 29.06 -11.04
N PHE A 103 5.01 28.08 -10.96
CA PHE A 103 3.79 28.09 -11.73
C PHE A 103 2.86 29.25 -11.33
N SER A 104 2.73 29.53 -10.03
CA SER A 104 1.93 30.67 -9.57
C SER A 104 2.45 31.98 -10.14
N HIS A 105 3.78 32.16 -10.17
CA HIS A 105 4.38 33.36 -10.75
C HIS A 105 4.09 33.48 -12.26
N TYR A 106 4.20 32.38 -13.01
CA TYR A 106 3.88 32.36 -14.43
C TYR A 106 2.41 32.70 -14.72
N PHE A 107 1.46 32.09 -14.04
CA PHE A 107 0.03 32.34 -14.24
C PHE A 107 -0.41 33.76 -13.84
N ILE A 108 0.20 34.34 -12.80
CA ILE A 108 -0.04 35.76 -12.44
C ILE A 108 0.48 36.70 -13.55
N TYR A 109 1.62 36.34 -14.14
CA TYR A 109 2.14 37.10 -15.29
C TYR A 109 1.19 37.06 -16.51
N GLU A 110 0.47 35.95 -16.73
CA GLU A 110 -0.55 35.79 -17.76
C GLU A 110 -1.92 36.41 -17.39
N ASN A 111 -1.98 37.33 -16.42
CA ASN A 111 -3.17 38.09 -16.00
C ASN A 111 -4.31 37.27 -15.36
N LEU A 112 -4.04 36.10 -14.82
CA LEU A 112 -4.98 35.39 -13.94
C LEU A 112 -5.00 36.02 -12.55
N SER A 113 -6.18 36.05 -11.90
CA SER A 113 -6.24 36.51 -10.52
C SER A 113 -5.43 35.62 -9.59
N TYR A 114 -4.87 36.22 -8.53
CA TYR A 114 -4.05 35.49 -7.56
C TYR A 114 -4.80 34.31 -6.92
N GLU A 115 -6.07 34.50 -6.57
CA GLU A 115 -6.92 33.49 -5.93
C GLU A 115 -7.15 32.30 -6.86
N ILE A 116 -7.49 32.53 -8.12
CA ILE A 116 -7.69 31.46 -9.12
C ILE A 116 -6.39 30.71 -9.36
N THR A 117 -5.31 31.44 -9.55
CA THR A 117 -3.97 30.86 -9.74
C THR A 117 -3.59 29.95 -8.56
N ARG A 118 -3.79 30.44 -7.33
CA ARG A 118 -3.47 29.67 -6.13
C ARG A 118 -4.35 28.43 -5.98
N LEU A 119 -5.63 28.53 -6.29
CA LEU A 119 -6.55 27.39 -6.25
C LEU A 119 -6.15 26.30 -7.25
N ILE A 120 -5.87 26.66 -8.49
CA ILE A 120 -5.49 25.73 -9.56
C ILE A 120 -4.14 25.07 -9.24
N THR A 121 -3.14 25.86 -8.91
CA THR A 121 -1.78 25.33 -8.64
C THR A 121 -1.77 24.47 -7.39
N SER A 122 -2.32 24.93 -6.26
CA SER A 122 -2.35 24.17 -5.01
C SER A 122 -3.15 22.88 -5.16
N GLY A 123 -4.33 22.94 -5.79
CA GLY A 123 -5.17 21.75 -6.01
C GLY A 123 -4.50 20.71 -6.89
N SER A 124 -3.86 21.15 -7.99
CA SER A 124 -3.14 20.24 -8.90
C SER A 124 -1.95 19.58 -8.22
N PHE A 125 -1.11 20.37 -7.55
CA PHE A 125 0.07 19.83 -6.84
C PHE A 125 -0.32 18.99 -5.63
N PHE A 126 -1.45 19.25 -4.99
CA PHE A 126 -1.97 18.42 -3.91
C PHE A 126 -2.33 17.01 -4.40
N ILE A 127 -3.06 16.92 -5.53
CA ILE A 127 -3.42 15.62 -6.12
C ILE A 127 -2.17 14.85 -6.57
N ILE A 128 -1.27 15.50 -7.31
CA ILE A 128 -0.01 14.90 -7.74
C ILE A 128 0.82 14.47 -6.53
N GLY A 129 0.92 15.32 -5.51
CA GLY A 129 1.61 15.06 -4.26
C GLY A 129 1.08 13.82 -3.53
N TYR A 130 -0.26 13.65 -3.45
CA TYR A 130 -0.86 12.45 -2.87
C TYR A 130 -0.36 11.16 -3.55
N PHE A 131 -0.35 11.14 -4.89
CA PHE A 131 0.10 9.96 -5.64
C PHE A 131 1.58 9.69 -5.43
N LEU A 132 2.40 10.72 -5.48
CA LEU A 132 3.85 10.60 -5.25
C LEU A 132 4.16 10.13 -3.83
N HIS A 133 3.52 10.73 -2.82
CA HIS A 133 3.71 10.30 -1.43
C HIS A 133 3.25 8.87 -1.21
N ARG A 134 2.11 8.49 -1.77
CA ARG A 134 1.61 7.14 -1.67
C ARG A 134 2.51 6.11 -2.35
N GLN A 135 3.10 6.46 -3.49
CA GLN A 135 3.98 5.58 -4.26
C GLN A 135 5.38 5.45 -3.64
N PHE A 136 5.93 6.54 -3.11
CA PHE A 136 7.33 6.59 -2.67
C PHE A 136 7.47 6.68 -1.15
N SER A 137 6.80 7.64 -0.51
CA SER A 137 6.94 7.88 0.93
C SER A 137 6.24 6.80 1.76
N PHE A 138 5.03 6.39 1.33
CA PHE A 138 4.15 5.49 2.07
C PHE A 138 3.85 4.20 1.31
N SER A 139 4.79 3.72 0.50
CA SER A 139 4.61 2.50 -0.32
C SER A 139 4.33 1.23 0.49
N ASP A 140 4.81 1.19 1.73
CA ASP A 140 4.72 0.04 2.64
C ASP A 140 3.59 0.20 3.68
N PHE A 141 2.47 0.86 3.34
CA PHE A 141 1.35 1.04 4.26
C PHE A 141 0.70 -0.30 4.66
N LYS A 142 0.16 -0.34 5.87
CA LYS A 142 -0.52 -1.54 6.40
C LYS A 142 -1.72 -1.91 5.55
N LYS A 143 -1.75 -3.18 5.14
CA LYS A 143 -2.89 -3.78 4.45
C LYS A 143 -3.68 -4.62 5.45
N VAL A 144 -5.00 -4.55 5.36
CA VAL A 144 -5.91 -5.41 6.14
C VAL A 144 -6.49 -6.45 5.19
N GLY A 145 -6.31 -7.71 5.52
CA GLY A 145 -6.89 -8.83 4.78
C GLY A 145 -7.88 -9.61 5.61
N ILE A 146 -8.67 -10.42 4.93
CA ILE A 146 -9.56 -11.41 5.54
C ILE A 146 -8.93 -12.77 5.35
N ALA A 147 -8.85 -13.55 6.41
CA ALA A 147 -8.36 -14.91 6.36
C ALA A 147 -9.48 -15.90 6.64
N PHE A 148 -9.57 -16.95 5.85
CA PHE A 148 -10.45 -18.09 6.10
C PHE A 148 -9.89 -19.39 5.52
N TYR A 149 -10.36 -20.49 6.07
CA TYR A 149 -10.03 -21.82 5.56
C TYR A 149 -10.85 -22.15 4.32
N LEU A 150 -10.27 -22.91 3.40
CA LEU A 150 -10.93 -23.38 2.17
C LEU A 150 -11.89 -24.54 2.49
N ASP A 151 -13.05 -24.24 3.09
CA ASP A 151 -14.08 -25.19 3.51
C ASP A 151 -15.35 -25.02 2.69
N LYS A 152 -15.96 -26.14 2.25
CA LYS A 152 -17.26 -26.18 1.56
C LYS A 152 -18.43 -25.55 2.33
N LYS A 153 -18.34 -25.55 3.66
CA LYS A 153 -19.38 -24.99 4.53
C LYS A 153 -19.38 -23.47 4.59
N LEU A 154 -18.38 -22.80 3.96
CA LEU A 154 -18.29 -21.35 3.94
C LEU A 154 -19.43 -20.73 3.14
N ASN A 155 -20.20 -19.87 3.79
CA ASN A 155 -21.16 -19.03 3.10
C ASN A 155 -20.49 -17.74 2.62
N LEU A 156 -19.83 -17.81 1.47
CA LEU A 156 -19.08 -16.69 0.89
C LEU A 156 -19.97 -15.47 0.61
N LYS A 157 -21.24 -15.68 0.24
CA LYS A 157 -22.19 -14.57 0.00
C LYS A 157 -22.48 -13.81 1.30
N LYS A 158 -22.64 -14.52 2.43
CA LYS A 158 -22.82 -13.89 3.74
C LYS A 158 -21.55 -13.16 4.17
N ILE A 159 -20.37 -13.73 3.94
CA ILE A 159 -19.09 -13.05 4.23
C ILE A 159 -18.99 -11.77 3.39
N PHE A 160 -19.29 -11.84 2.11
CA PHE A 160 -19.26 -10.68 1.23
C PHE A 160 -20.27 -9.60 1.63
N SER A 161 -21.48 -9.96 2.05
CA SER A 161 -22.49 -8.98 2.48
C SER A 161 -22.07 -8.18 3.72
N VAL A 162 -21.21 -8.75 4.58
CA VAL A 162 -20.68 -8.05 5.78
C VAL A 162 -19.45 -7.23 5.46
N ILE A 163 -18.57 -7.76 4.65
CA ILE A 163 -17.22 -7.19 4.46
C ILE A 163 -17.14 -6.38 3.16
N GLY A 164 -17.88 -6.80 2.13
CA GLY A 164 -17.84 -6.18 0.81
C GLY A 164 -16.44 -6.14 0.22
N ASN A 165 -16.05 -4.96 -0.25
CA ASN A 165 -14.74 -4.68 -0.83
C ASN A 165 -13.78 -3.97 0.16
N ASN A 166 -14.08 -3.96 1.45
CA ASN A 166 -13.32 -3.19 2.45
C ASN A 166 -11.97 -3.83 2.85
N SER A 167 -11.65 -5.02 2.34
CA SER A 167 -10.34 -5.66 2.55
C SER A 167 -9.35 -5.31 1.43
N ASN A 168 -8.06 -5.36 1.73
CA ASN A 168 -7.00 -5.18 0.75
C ASN A 168 -6.63 -6.48 0.01
N PHE A 169 -6.79 -7.62 0.69
CA PHE A 169 -6.51 -8.94 0.17
C PHE A 169 -7.38 -10.00 0.85
N ILE A 170 -7.50 -11.14 0.21
CA ILE A 170 -8.15 -12.35 0.75
C ILE A 170 -7.07 -13.39 0.98
N HIS A 171 -6.93 -13.85 2.22
CA HIS A 171 -5.98 -14.91 2.59
C HIS A 171 -6.74 -16.23 2.78
N ILE A 172 -6.27 -17.28 2.14
CA ILE A 172 -6.93 -18.58 2.11
C ILE A 172 -5.96 -19.66 2.56
N ASP A 173 -6.32 -20.34 3.63
CA ASP A 173 -5.57 -21.48 4.17
C ASP A 173 -6.07 -22.78 3.58
N ILE A 174 -5.15 -23.58 3.02
CA ILE A 174 -5.36 -24.93 2.53
C ILE A 174 -4.52 -25.88 3.38
N VAL A 175 -5.17 -26.86 3.97
CA VAL A 175 -4.52 -27.83 4.87
C VAL A 175 -4.71 -29.22 4.32
N ASP A 176 -3.64 -29.99 4.12
CA ASP A 176 -3.73 -31.39 3.81
C ASP A 176 -3.33 -32.30 4.99
N ARG A 177 -3.61 -33.61 4.84
CA ARG A 177 -3.32 -34.60 5.88
C ARG A 177 -1.83 -34.83 6.15
N THR A 178 -0.94 -34.40 5.23
CA THR A 178 0.49 -34.53 5.43
C THR A 178 1.01 -33.49 6.42
N PHE A 179 0.31 -32.36 6.54
CA PHE A 179 0.60 -31.29 7.48
C PHE A 179 -0.12 -31.47 8.82
N SER A 180 -1.42 -31.81 8.77
CA SER A 180 -2.25 -32.01 9.97
C SER A 180 -3.11 -33.28 9.83
N LYS A 181 -2.85 -34.28 10.66
CA LYS A 181 -3.54 -35.60 10.60
C LYS A 181 -5.08 -35.47 10.70
N ASN A 182 -5.57 -34.49 11.47
CA ASN A 182 -6.97 -34.35 11.81
C ASN A 182 -7.73 -33.32 10.94
N LYS A 183 -7.05 -32.63 10.01
CA LYS A 183 -7.68 -31.60 9.17
C LYS A 183 -7.42 -31.87 7.70
N LEU A 184 -8.48 -31.87 6.91
CA LEU A 184 -8.43 -31.83 5.46
C LEU A 184 -9.31 -30.68 5.00
N ILE A 185 -8.71 -29.60 4.55
CA ILE A 185 -9.39 -28.39 4.08
C ILE A 185 -8.72 -28.02 2.75
N ASN A 186 -9.25 -28.59 1.65
CA ASN A 186 -8.64 -28.43 0.33
C ASN A 186 -9.64 -28.37 -0.82
N ASP A 187 -10.85 -27.89 -0.56
CA ASP A 187 -11.85 -27.78 -1.63
C ASP A 187 -11.56 -26.59 -2.56
N ILE A 188 -10.88 -26.86 -3.63
CA ILE A 188 -10.46 -25.85 -4.63
C ILE A 188 -11.66 -25.19 -5.33
N SER A 189 -12.85 -25.82 -5.33
CA SER A 189 -14.04 -25.18 -5.91
C SER A 189 -14.37 -23.85 -5.21
N VAL A 190 -14.16 -23.79 -3.88
CA VAL A 190 -14.35 -22.58 -3.09
C VAL A 190 -13.39 -21.46 -3.51
N LEU A 191 -12.15 -21.79 -3.89
CA LEU A 191 -11.17 -20.79 -4.37
C LEU A 191 -11.63 -20.13 -5.67
N LYS A 192 -12.24 -20.90 -6.58
CA LYS A 192 -12.86 -20.34 -7.80
C LYS A 192 -14.00 -19.37 -7.49
N GLU A 193 -14.84 -19.71 -6.51
CA GLU A 193 -15.91 -18.82 -6.07
C GLU A 193 -15.37 -17.55 -5.41
N VAL A 194 -14.34 -17.65 -4.58
CA VAL A 194 -13.67 -16.48 -4.00
C VAL A 194 -13.18 -15.55 -5.11
N LYS A 195 -12.52 -16.08 -6.15
CA LYS A 195 -12.07 -15.25 -7.27
C LYS A 195 -13.20 -14.57 -8.04
N LYS A 196 -14.38 -15.22 -8.12
CA LYS A 196 -15.59 -14.62 -8.73
C LYS A 196 -16.17 -13.49 -7.86
N ILE A 197 -16.22 -13.68 -6.54
CA ILE A 197 -16.81 -12.72 -5.60
C ILE A 197 -15.88 -11.50 -5.41
N TRP A 198 -14.56 -11.73 -5.36
CA TRP A 198 -13.54 -10.70 -5.20
C TRP A 198 -12.57 -10.65 -6.40
N PRO A 199 -13.04 -10.33 -7.62
CA PRO A 199 -12.23 -10.42 -8.85
C PRO A 199 -11.01 -9.50 -8.85
N ASN A 200 -11.09 -8.38 -8.14
CA ASN A 200 -10.07 -7.34 -8.11
C ASN A 200 -9.20 -7.35 -6.83
N HIS A 201 -9.44 -8.29 -5.91
CA HIS A 201 -8.61 -8.42 -4.71
C HIS A 201 -7.38 -9.29 -4.97
N GLU A 202 -6.29 -8.99 -4.27
CA GLU A 202 -5.15 -9.88 -4.19
C GLU A 202 -5.56 -11.13 -3.42
N ILE A 203 -5.46 -12.31 -4.05
CA ILE A 203 -5.74 -13.60 -3.41
C ILE A 203 -4.42 -14.21 -2.98
N GLN A 204 -4.29 -14.39 -1.68
CA GLN A 204 -3.13 -15.00 -1.05
C GLN A 204 -3.53 -16.42 -0.62
N THR A 205 -2.84 -17.43 -1.14
CA THR A 205 -3.09 -18.82 -0.81
C THR A 205 -1.95 -19.39 0.01
N HIS A 206 -2.25 -19.89 1.19
CA HIS A 206 -1.29 -20.52 2.08
C HIS A 206 -1.45 -22.02 2.06
N ILE A 207 -0.46 -22.72 1.53
CA ILE A 207 -0.49 -24.18 1.36
C ILE A 207 0.23 -24.84 2.55
N MET A 208 -0.56 -25.39 3.46
CA MET A 208 -0.09 -26.19 4.58
C MET A 208 -0.02 -27.67 4.18
N SER A 209 1.05 -28.04 3.52
CA SER A 209 1.35 -29.41 3.06
C SER A 209 2.85 -29.69 3.16
N LYS A 210 3.21 -30.95 3.41
CA LYS A 210 4.61 -31.40 3.27
C LYS A 210 4.98 -31.72 1.81
N GLN A 211 3.97 -31.84 0.93
CA GLN A 211 4.10 -32.10 -0.50
C GLN A 211 3.23 -31.12 -1.29
N PRO A 212 3.56 -29.82 -1.29
CA PRO A 212 2.70 -28.77 -1.84
C PRO A 212 2.57 -28.80 -3.35
N SER A 213 3.44 -29.45 -4.12
CA SER A 213 3.44 -29.45 -5.61
C SER A 213 2.09 -29.86 -6.22
N LYS A 214 1.42 -30.87 -5.62
CA LYS A 214 0.12 -31.36 -6.11
C LYS A 214 -0.99 -30.33 -5.93
N ILE A 215 -0.97 -29.57 -4.84
CA ILE A 215 -1.93 -28.52 -4.53
C ILE A 215 -1.60 -27.28 -5.37
N LEU A 216 -0.31 -26.93 -5.45
CA LEU A 216 0.17 -25.78 -6.21
C LEU A 216 -0.37 -25.74 -7.64
N LYS A 217 -0.27 -26.86 -8.38
CA LYS A 217 -0.77 -26.95 -9.76
C LYS A 217 -2.25 -26.60 -9.92
N LYS A 218 -3.04 -26.81 -8.87
CA LYS A 218 -4.49 -26.58 -8.88
C LYS A 218 -4.90 -25.16 -8.45
N VAL A 219 -4.05 -24.49 -7.65
CA VAL A 219 -4.39 -23.17 -7.06
C VAL A 219 -3.66 -22.00 -7.73
N ILE A 220 -2.60 -22.28 -8.47
CA ILE A 220 -1.73 -21.25 -9.04
C ILE A 220 -2.48 -20.27 -9.95
N GLU A 221 -3.47 -20.74 -10.68
CA GLU A 221 -4.30 -19.92 -11.58
C GLU A 221 -5.15 -18.89 -10.82
N TYR A 222 -5.63 -19.26 -9.62
CA TYR A 222 -6.56 -18.44 -8.83
C TYR A 222 -5.87 -17.55 -7.79
N SER A 223 -4.57 -17.74 -7.60
CA SER A 223 -3.79 -17.06 -6.56
C SER A 223 -2.91 -15.96 -7.16
N ASP A 224 -2.70 -14.89 -6.41
CA ASP A 224 -1.76 -13.82 -6.76
C ASP A 224 -0.46 -13.93 -5.94
N THR A 225 -0.56 -14.43 -4.70
CA THR A 225 0.57 -14.73 -3.82
C THR A 225 0.38 -16.13 -3.24
N ILE A 226 1.43 -16.93 -3.21
CA ILE A 226 1.39 -18.31 -2.70
C ILE A 226 2.43 -18.44 -1.59
N PHE A 227 1.95 -18.82 -0.39
CA PHE A 227 2.79 -19.11 0.77
C PHE A 227 2.99 -20.61 0.90
N ILE A 228 4.24 -21.04 1.05
CA ILE A 228 4.63 -22.42 1.28
C ILE A 228 5.47 -22.49 2.54
N HIS A 229 5.29 -23.53 3.36
CA HIS A 229 6.09 -23.72 4.56
C HIS A 229 7.53 -24.09 4.24
N TRP A 230 8.45 -23.57 5.05
CA TRP A 230 9.87 -23.96 5.00
C TRP A 230 10.09 -25.46 5.26
N GLU A 231 9.26 -26.03 6.14
CA GLU A 231 9.37 -27.40 6.62
C GLU A 231 8.76 -28.45 5.67
N ILE A 232 8.77 -28.20 4.38
CA ILE A 232 8.30 -29.16 3.37
C ILE A 232 9.31 -30.28 3.13
N LYS A 233 8.84 -31.34 2.45
CA LYS A 233 9.69 -32.46 2.02
C LYS A 233 10.17 -32.33 0.57
N GLU A 234 9.69 -31.33 -0.15
CA GLU A 234 10.02 -31.06 -1.55
C GLU A 234 11.07 -29.94 -1.67
N ASN A 235 11.65 -29.77 -2.84
CA ASN A 235 12.62 -28.72 -3.10
C ASN A 235 11.92 -27.36 -3.17
N LEU A 236 12.15 -26.51 -2.17
CA LEU A 236 11.54 -25.19 -2.05
C LEU A 236 11.95 -24.23 -3.18
N ASP A 237 13.22 -24.27 -3.60
CA ASP A 237 13.72 -23.40 -4.66
C ASP A 237 13.09 -23.73 -6.02
N LYS A 238 12.83 -25.02 -6.27
CA LYS A 238 12.10 -25.44 -7.47
C LYS A 238 10.67 -24.90 -7.46
N LEU A 239 9.96 -25.06 -6.35
CA LEU A 239 8.58 -24.55 -6.20
C LEU A 239 8.52 -23.02 -6.30
N ARG A 240 9.50 -22.33 -5.73
CA ARG A 240 9.65 -20.88 -5.87
C ARG A 240 9.79 -20.49 -7.35
N LYS A 241 10.67 -21.15 -8.09
CA LYS A 241 10.85 -20.88 -9.54
C LYS A 241 9.58 -21.13 -10.34
N ASP A 242 8.87 -22.22 -10.07
CA ASP A 242 7.61 -22.56 -10.73
C ASP A 242 6.53 -21.48 -10.49
N ILE A 243 6.44 -20.95 -9.25
CA ILE A 243 5.52 -19.87 -8.88
C ILE A 243 5.91 -18.56 -9.57
N GLU A 244 7.19 -18.18 -9.54
CA GLU A 244 7.69 -16.94 -10.15
C GLU A 244 7.56 -16.97 -11.68
N LEU A 245 7.80 -18.12 -12.32
CA LEU A 245 7.59 -18.32 -13.78
C LEU A 245 6.12 -18.14 -14.18
N SER A 246 5.19 -18.44 -13.27
CA SER A 246 3.75 -18.23 -13.47
C SER A 246 3.31 -16.79 -13.21
N ASN A 247 4.25 -15.83 -13.06
CA ASN A 247 4.02 -14.43 -12.70
C ASN A 247 3.26 -14.24 -11.37
N LYS A 248 3.46 -15.16 -10.41
CA LYS A 248 2.89 -15.09 -9.07
C LYS A 248 3.95 -14.73 -8.04
N LYS A 249 3.52 -14.18 -6.90
CA LYS A 249 4.42 -13.88 -5.79
C LYS A 249 4.60 -15.12 -4.92
N PHE A 250 5.83 -15.35 -4.48
CA PHE A 250 6.18 -16.40 -3.55
C PHE A 250 6.39 -15.84 -2.14
N GLY A 251 5.87 -16.53 -1.13
CA GLY A 251 6.07 -16.25 0.29
C GLY A 251 6.46 -17.52 1.04
N VAL A 252 7.25 -17.37 2.10
CA VAL A 252 7.64 -18.47 2.99
C VAL A 252 6.90 -18.34 4.31
N ALA A 253 6.27 -19.42 4.75
CA ALA A 253 5.71 -19.58 6.07
C ALA A 253 6.63 -20.51 6.91
N ILE A 254 6.68 -20.27 8.22
CA ILE A 254 7.43 -21.09 9.17
C ILE A 254 6.55 -21.50 10.33
N THR A 255 6.81 -22.66 10.90
CA THR A 255 6.20 -23.07 12.17
C THR A 255 6.96 -22.44 13.34
N LEU A 256 6.31 -22.35 14.51
CA LEU A 256 6.94 -21.84 15.74
C LEU A 256 8.20 -22.64 16.16
N LYS A 257 8.39 -23.86 15.63
CA LYS A 257 9.53 -24.71 15.90
C LYS A 257 10.78 -24.36 15.07
N THR A 258 10.60 -23.58 13.99
CA THR A 258 11.70 -23.20 13.09
C THR A 258 12.22 -21.81 13.47
N PRO A 259 13.45 -21.69 13.98
CA PRO A 259 14.00 -20.39 14.31
C PRO A 259 14.29 -19.57 13.04
N PRO A 260 13.98 -18.25 13.01
CA PRO A 260 14.16 -17.40 11.83
C PRO A 260 15.59 -17.36 11.29
N LYS A 261 16.59 -17.64 12.11
CA LYS A 261 18.01 -17.68 11.70
C LYS A 261 18.36 -18.83 10.74
N LYS A 262 17.43 -19.80 10.52
CA LYS A 262 17.64 -20.93 9.59
C LYS A 262 17.08 -20.69 8.18
N ILE A 263 16.48 -19.56 7.95
CA ILE A 263 15.89 -19.10 6.69
C ILE A 263 16.82 -18.05 6.07
#